data_00f9b6b868f2a31f598dabb6797a5d91
#
_entry.id   00f9b6b868f2a31f598dabb6797a5d91
#
_cell.length_a   1.000
_cell.length_b   1.000
_cell.length_c   1.000
_cell.angle_alpha   90.00
_cell.angle_beta   90.00
_cell.angle_gamma   90.00
#
_symmetry.space_group_name_H-M   'P 1'
#
loop_
_entity.id
_entity.type
_entity.pdbx_description
1 polymer ?
#
loop_
_entity_poly.entity_id
_entity_poly.type
_entity_poly.pdbx_seq_one_letter_code
_entity_poly.pdbx_strand_id
1 'polypeptide(L)'
;LIYLSAAVIAVPLAKRWGLGSVLGYLLAGIIIGPFLLGLVGEQKDVMHFAEFGVVLMLFLVGLELRPALLWQLKGPILGTGGLQVLLTTAALTGVGYLIGLPWQQGLAIGLILALSSTAIVLQSLQERKLMQSESGRSAFAVLLFQDIAVIPILAILPLLAIAPVASNGNPDLAGWQHGLLVVAAIAGIVLGGHYLMRPVFRAIAQSHMREIFVAAALLLVIAIAVLMESVGLSPALGSFLAGVVLADSEYRHELEADIEPFKGLLLGLFFMSVGAGINFSLFAEHPFLIPALVIGL
;
A
#
# COMPACT_ATOMS: atom_id res chain seq x y z
N LEU A 1 -2.76 12.38 21.51
CA LEU A 1 -2.04 11.89 22.69
C LEU A 1 -2.19 10.36 22.81
N ILE A 2 -3.41 9.80 22.84
CA ILE A 2 -3.70 8.36 23.04
C ILE A 2 -2.92 7.49 22.05
N TYR A 3 -3.01 7.75 20.75
CA TYR A 3 -2.28 7.00 19.71
C TYR A 3 -0.76 7.01 19.92
N LEU A 4 -0.18 8.18 20.22
CA LEU A 4 1.27 8.29 20.45
C LEU A 4 1.70 7.53 21.72
N SER A 5 0.93 7.64 22.81
CA SER A 5 1.23 6.90 24.04
C SER A 5 1.16 5.40 23.82
N ALA A 6 0.11 4.93 23.13
CA ALA A 6 -0.05 3.51 22.80
C ALA A 6 1.10 3.01 21.91
N ALA A 7 1.52 3.80 20.90
CA ALA A 7 2.64 3.46 20.03
C ALA A 7 3.97 3.32 20.80
N VAL A 8 4.29 4.31 21.66
CA VAL A 8 5.54 4.34 22.42
C VAL A 8 5.64 3.16 23.41
N ILE A 9 4.50 2.67 23.91
CA ILE A 9 4.48 1.53 24.84
C ILE A 9 4.46 0.20 24.08
N ALA A 10 3.51 0.04 23.14
CA ALA A 10 3.23 -1.24 22.52
C ALA A 10 4.31 -1.69 21.52
N VAL A 11 4.89 -0.76 20.74
CA VAL A 11 5.87 -1.12 19.71
C VAL A 11 7.17 -1.67 20.30
N PRO A 12 7.80 -1.07 21.33
CA PRO A 12 8.97 -1.65 21.96
C PRO A 12 8.67 -3.00 22.61
N LEU A 13 7.46 -3.15 23.20
CA LEU A 13 7.05 -4.41 23.84
C LEU A 13 6.86 -5.52 22.79
N ALA A 14 6.18 -5.22 21.67
CA ALA A 14 6.01 -6.14 20.55
C ALA A 14 7.37 -6.58 19.96
N LYS A 15 8.30 -5.64 19.78
CA LYS A 15 9.67 -5.95 19.31
C LYS A 15 10.43 -6.89 20.27
N ARG A 16 10.26 -6.72 21.58
CA ARG A 16 10.86 -7.64 22.58
C ARG A 16 10.32 -9.07 22.46
N TRP A 17 9.07 -9.22 22.02
CA TRP A 17 8.45 -10.54 21.80
C TRP A 17 8.71 -11.10 20.38
N GLY A 18 9.55 -10.43 19.58
CA GLY A 18 9.85 -10.84 18.21
C GLY A 18 8.73 -10.56 17.21
N LEU A 19 7.72 -9.79 17.63
CA LEU A 19 6.66 -9.27 16.76
C LEU A 19 7.18 -7.99 16.10
N GLY A 20 7.03 -7.84 14.80
CA GLY A 20 7.46 -6.62 14.11
C GLY A 20 6.71 -5.36 14.60
N SER A 21 7.22 -4.18 14.23
CA SER A 21 6.58 -2.91 14.65
C SER A 21 5.16 -2.77 14.13
N VAL A 22 4.86 -3.29 12.94
CA VAL A 22 3.51 -3.26 12.34
C VAL A 22 2.50 -4.00 13.22
N LEU A 23 2.85 -5.21 13.68
CA LEU A 23 2.00 -5.96 14.61
C LEU A 23 1.87 -5.24 15.95
N GLY A 24 2.92 -4.57 16.41
CA GLY A 24 2.86 -3.72 17.60
C GLY A 24 1.84 -2.59 17.47
N TYR A 25 1.81 -1.91 16.33
CA TYR A 25 0.81 -0.87 16.05
C TYR A 25 -0.61 -1.43 15.96
N LEU A 26 -0.82 -2.56 15.27
CA LEU A 26 -2.13 -3.22 15.19
C LEU A 26 -2.64 -3.61 16.58
N LEU A 27 -1.81 -4.25 17.40
CA LEU A 27 -2.16 -4.63 18.77
C LEU A 27 -2.44 -3.40 19.63
N ALA A 28 -1.64 -2.34 19.50
CA ALA A 28 -1.93 -1.07 20.17
C ALA A 28 -3.32 -0.54 19.80
N GLY A 29 -3.65 -0.55 18.51
CA GLY A 29 -4.97 -0.15 18.01
C GLY A 29 -6.10 -0.98 18.59
N ILE A 30 -5.98 -2.30 18.61
CA ILE A 30 -6.97 -3.20 19.22
C ILE A 30 -7.18 -2.87 20.70
N ILE A 31 -6.10 -2.61 21.44
CA ILE A 31 -6.17 -2.32 22.89
C ILE A 31 -6.88 -0.99 23.16
N ILE A 32 -6.53 0.09 22.45
CA ILE A 32 -7.13 1.41 22.63
C ILE A 32 -8.49 1.56 21.96
N GLY A 33 -8.82 0.63 21.03
CA GLY A 33 -10.04 0.64 20.24
C GLY A 33 -11.31 0.43 21.07
N PRO A 34 -12.48 0.57 20.41
CA PRO A 34 -13.79 0.54 21.09
C PRO A 34 -14.11 -0.82 21.72
N PHE A 35 -13.46 -1.89 21.26
CA PHE A 35 -13.74 -3.25 21.75
C PHE A 35 -13.08 -3.55 23.12
N LEU A 36 -11.89 -3.02 23.42
CA LEU A 36 -11.19 -3.28 24.69
C LEU A 36 -11.30 -2.09 25.65
N LEU A 37 -10.54 -1.03 25.44
CA LEU A 37 -10.50 0.10 26.36
C LEU A 37 -11.46 1.24 26.00
N GLY A 38 -11.95 1.29 24.76
CA GLY A 38 -12.87 2.32 24.30
C GLY A 38 -12.30 3.75 24.38
N LEU A 39 -10.96 3.89 24.37
CA LEU A 39 -10.31 5.19 24.47
C LEU A 39 -10.39 5.99 23.17
N VAL A 40 -10.62 5.29 22.05
CA VAL A 40 -10.74 5.88 20.72
C VAL A 40 -11.97 5.29 20.06
N GLY A 41 -12.89 6.16 19.61
CA GLY A 41 -14.07 5.77 18.84
C GLY A 41 -13.77 5.61 17.35
N GLU A 42 -14.84 5.39 16.55
CA GLU A 42 -14.76 5.44 15.09
C GLU A 42 -14.40 6.86 14.65
N GLN A 43 -13.13 7.10 14.41
CA GLN A 43 -12.63 8.39 13.93
C GLN A 43 -12.27 8.25 12.45
N LYS A 44 -13.26 8.41 11.57
CA LYS A 44 -13.06 8.40 10.12
C LYS A 44 -12.01 9.43 9.68
N ASP A 45 -12.00 10.59 10.30
CA ASP A 45 -11.04 11.67 9.99
C ASP A 45 -9.59 11.25 10.31
N VAL A 46 -9.37 10.52 11.41
CA VAL A 46 -8.04 9.99 11.76
C VAL A 46 -7.60 8.94 10.76
N MET A 47 -8.50 8.09 10.31
CA MET A 47 -8.21 7.06 9.31
C MET A 47 -7.84 7.71 7.98
N HIS A 48 -8.62 8.67 7.48
CA HIS A 48 -8.29 9.41 6.25
C HIS A 48 -6.95 10.10 6.32
N PHE A 49 -6.64 10.76 7.46
CA PHE A 49 -5.32 11.36 7.64
C PHE A 49 -4.20 10.31 7.68
N ALA A 50 -4.44 9.18 8.31
CA ALA A 50 -3.48 8.09 8.42
C ALA A 50 -3.22 7.38 7.08
N GLU A 51 -4.20 7.36 6.16
CA GLU A 51 -4.07 6.82 4.79
C GLU A 51 -2.95 7.51 4.01
N PHE A 52 -2.64 8.78 4.30
CA PHE A 52 -1.46 9.44 3.74
C PHE A 52 -0.16 8.72 4.10
N GLY A 53 -0.11 7.99 5.21
CA GLY A 53 1.04 7.14 5.54
C GLY A 53 1.26 6.03 4.52
N VAL A 54 0.18 5.43 4.03
CA VAL A 54 0.23 4.41 2.96
C VAL A 54 0.65 5.06 1.63
N VAL A 55 0.12 6.25 1.33
CA VAL A 55 0.49 7.04 0.15
C VAL A 55 1.99 7.35 0.14
N LEU A 56 2.53 7.84 1.27
CA LEU A 56 3.96 8.11 1.43
C LEU A 56 4.81 6.83 1.37
N MET A 57 4.33 5.74 1.96
CA MET A 57 5.01 4.45 1.89
C MET A 57 5.14 3.98 0.44
N LEU A 58 4.06 4.02 -0.33
CA LEU A 58 4.07 3.57 -1.72
C LEU A 58 4.90 4.50 -2.62
N PHE A 59 4.95 5.79 -2.33
CA PHE A 59 5.87 6.69 -2.99
C PHE A 59 7.33 6.28 -2.77
N LEU A 60 7.72 5.98 -1.51
CA LEU A 60 9.07 5.53 -1.19
C LEU A 60 9.39 4.17 -1.81
N VAL A 61 8.44 3.23 -1.78
CA VAL A 61 8.59 1.94 -2.48
C VAL A 61 8.81 2.18 -3.98
N GLY A 62 8.06 3.09 -4.59
CA GLY A 62 8.27 3.50 -5.97
C GLY A 62 9.68 4.07 -6.22
N LEU A 63 10.19 4.92 -5.32
CA LEU A 63 11.55 5.47 -5.41
C LEU A 63 12.65 4.40 -5.33
N GLU A 64 12.43 3.34 -4.57
CA GLU A 64 13.37 2.21 -4.46
C GLU A 64 13.43 1.35 -5.74
N LEU A 65 12.34 1.33 -6.52
CA LEU A 65 12.20 0.52 -7.73
C LEU A 65 12.93 1.14 -8.93
N ARG A 66 14.25 0.92 -9.00
CA ARG A 66 15.03 1.31 -10.19
C ARG A 66 14.61 0.47 -11.40
N PRO A 67 14.19 1.07 -12.52
CA PRO A 67 13.80 0.33 -13.73
C PRO A 67 14.89 -0.63 -14.23
N ALA A 68 16.16 -0.24 -14.10
CA ALA A 68 17.30 -1.09 -14.48
C ALA A 68 17.42 -2.36 -13.61
N LEU A 69 17.16 -2.26 -12.29
CA LEU A 69 17.17 -3.40 -11.38
C LEU A 69 16.00 -4.35 -11.67
N LEU A 70 14.82 -3.80 -11.95
CA LEU A 70 13.65 -4.57 -12.35
C LEU A 70 13.93 -5.41 -13.60
N TRP A 71 14.63 -4.82 -14.57
CA TRP A 71 15.00 -5.52 -15.80
C TRP A 71 15.97 -6.68 -15.56
N GLN A 72 16.92 -6.53 -14.64
CA GLN A 72 17.86 -7.59 -14.26
C GLN A 72 17.18 -8.73 -13.51
N LEU A 73 16.20 -8.41 -12.65
CA LEU A 73 15.46 -9.40 -11.83
C LEU A 73 14.19 -9.92 -12.52
N LYS A 74 13.95 -9.59 -13.79
CA LYS A 74 12.72 -9.97 -14.51
C LYS A 74 12.43 -11.49 -14.49
N GLY A 75 13.45 -12.33 -14.54
CA GLY A 75 13.30 -13.78 -14.50
C GLY A 75 12.67 -14.28 -13.19
N PRO A 76 13.30 -14.05 -12.03
CA PRO A 76 12.72 -14.38 -10.72
C PRO A 76 11.39 -13.68 -10.45
N ILE A 77 11.26 -12.39 -10.80
CA ILE A 77 10.05 -11.60 -10.56
C ILE A 77 8.87 -12.21 -11.32
N LEU A 78 8.99 -12.37 -12.64
CA LEU A 78 7.91 -12.90 -13.46
C LEU A 78 7.71 -14.41 -13.26
N GLY A 79 8.79 -15.16 -13.03
CA GLY A 79 8.73 -16.60 -12.80
C GLY A 79 8.12 -16.95 -11.45
N THR A 80 8.85 -16.72 -10.37
CA THR A 80 8.38 -17.10 -9.02
C THR A 80 7.23 -16.22 -8.53
N GLY A 81 7.30 -14.90 -8.73
CA GLY A 81 6.25 -13.99 -8.31
C GLY A 81 4.97 -14.16 -9.12
N GLY A 82 5.08 -14.19 -10.46
CA GLY A 82 3.93 -14.39 -11.34
C GLY A 82 3.25 -15.74 -11.12
N LEU A 83 4.04 -16.81 -10.98
CA LEU A 83 3.51 -18.14 -10.72
C LEU A 83 2.81 -18.22 -9.36
N GLN A 84 3.38 -17.60 -8.31
CA GLN A 84 2.77 -17.56 -6.97
C GLN A 84 1.41 -16.87 -7.03
N VAL A 85 1.32 -15.65 -7.57
CA VAL A 85 0.05 -14.90 -7.66
C VAL A 85 -0.98 -15.69 -8.48
N LEU A 86 -0.58 -16.25 -9.62
CA LEU A 86 -1.48 -17.00 -10.50
C LEU A 86 -2.00 -18.28 -9.83
N LEU A 87 -1.13 -19.09 -9.23
CA LEU A 87 -1.53 -20.33 -8.59
C LEU A 87 -2.39 -20.08 -7.34
N THR A 88 -2.00 -19.12 -6.51
CA THR A 88 -2.78 -18.77 -5.31
C THR A 88 -4.15 -18.22 -5.69
N THR A 89 -4.22 -17.32 -6.68
CA THR A 89 -5.49 -16.82 -7.20
C THR A 89 -6.36 -17.94 -7.76
N ALA A 90 -5.79 -18.83 -8.57
CA ALA A 90 -6.54 -19.95 -9.14
C ALA A 90 -7.06 -20.91 -8.06
N ALA A 91 -6.23 -21.24 -7.06
CA ALA A 91 -6.61 -22.12 -5.95
C ALA A 91 -7.76 -21.50 -5.13
N LEU A 92 -7.63 -20.23 -4.74
CA LEU A 92 -8.67 -19.55 -3.96
C LEU A 92 -9.96 -19.32 -4.76
N THR A 93 -9.84 -19.03 -6.07
CA THR A 93 -11.00 -18.96 -6.97
C THR A 93 -11.70 -20.31 -7.03
N GLY A 94 -10.95 -21.40 -7.15
CA GLY A 94 -11.49 -22.77 -7.16
C GLY A 94 -12.20 -23.12 -5.85
N VAL A 95 -11.63 -22.77 -4.71
CA VAL A 95 -12.28 -22.93 -3.40
C VAL A 95 -13.58 -22.10 -3.35
N GLY A 96 -13.53 -20.83 -3.77
CA GLY A 96 -14.70 -19.97 -3.86
C GLY A 96 -15.82 -20.60 -4.70
N TYR A 97 -15.49 -21.16 -5.85
CA TYR A 97 -16.44 -21.86 -6.72
C TYR A 97 -17.05 -23.10 -6.05
N LEU A 98 -16.25 -23.89 -5.33
CA LEU A 98 -16.71 -25.09 -4.62
C LEU A 98 -17.68 -24.77 -3.47
N ILE A 99 -17.55 -23.61 -2.85
CA ILE A 99 -18.48 -23.13 -1.79
C ILE A 99 -19.69 -22.35 -2.37
N GLY A 100 -19.82 -22.29 -3.70
CA GLY A 100 -20.97 -21.71 -4.39
C GLY A 100 -20.89 -20.21 -4.67
N LEU A 101 -19.71 -19.60 -4.57
CA LEU A 101 -19.53 -18.20 -4.95
C LEU A 101 -19.52 -18.05 -6.48
N PRO A 102 -20.08 -16.96 -7.02
CA PRO A 102 -19.89 -16.59 -8.42
C PRO A 102 -18.41 -16.49 -8.76
N TRP A 103 -18.00 -16.95 -9.94
CA TRP A 103 -16.58 -16.96 -10.33
C TRP A 103 -15.91 -15.58 -10.26
N GLN A 104 -16.65 -14.51 -10.52
CA GLN A 104 -16.14 -13.13 -10.42
C GLN A 104 -15.75 -12.77 -8.97
N GLN A 105 -16.59 -13.16 -8.00
CA GLN A 105 -16.29 -12.95 -6.58
C GLN A 105 -15.11 -13.82 -6.14
N GLY A 106 -15.11 -15.09 -6.55
CA GLY A 106 -14.00 -16.01 -6.28
C GLY A 106 -12.67 -15.48 -6.83
N LEU A 107 -12.68 -14.95 -8.07
CA LEU A 107 -11.50 -14.36 -8.69
C LEU A 107 -11.04 -13.08 -7.97
N ALA A 108 -11.95 -12.19 -7.61
CA ALA A 108 -11.63 -10.98 -6.87
C ALA A 108 -11.00 -11.30 -5.51
N ILE A 109 -11.61 -12.23 -4.75
CA ILE A 109 -11.07 -12.72 -3.47
C ILE A 109 -9.68 -13.36 -3.69
N GLY A 110 -9.54 -14.20 -4.70
CA GLY A 110 -8.27 -14.84 -5.02
C GLY A 110 -7.15 -13.85 -5.34
N LEU A 111 -7.44 -12.82 -6.14
CA LEU A 111 -6.48 -11.74 -6.47
C LEU A 111 -6.07 -10.94 -5.24
N ILE A 112 -7.02 -10.58 -4.37
CA ILE A 112 -6.76 -9.80 -3.16
C ILE A 112 -5.92 -10.62 -2.17
N LEU A 113 -6.30 -11.86 -1.92
CA LEU A 113 -5.66 -12.71 -0.92
C LEU A 113 -4.34 -13.34 -1.40
N ALA A 114 -4.05 -13.30 -2.71
CA ALA A 114 -2.74 -13.69 -3.24
C ALA A 114 -1.63 -12.70 -2.91
N LEU A 115 -1.98 -11.47 -2.52
CA LEU A 115 -1.03 -10.42 -2.16
C LEU A 115 -0.59 -10.57 -0.71
N SER A 116 0.70 -10.42 -0.46
CA SER A 116 1.30 -10.48 0.86
C SER A 116 1.69 -9.08 1.35
N SER A 117 1.85 -8.91 2.66
CA SER A 117 2.31 -7.65 3.23
C SER A 117 3.81 -7.49 3.06
N THR A 118 4.22 -6.65 2.10
CA THR A 118 5.63 -6.31 1.84
C THR A 118 6.31 -5.77 3.10
N ALA A 119 5.67 -4.88 3.83
CA ALA A 119 6.21 -4.28 5.05
C ALA A 119 6.52 -5.33 6.13
N ILE A 120 5.59 -6.25 6.40
CA ILE A 120 5.76 -7.29 7.44
C ILE A 120 6.84 -8.28 7.03
N VAL A 121 6.82 -8.74 5.78
CA VAL A 121 7.77 -9.75 5.30
C VAL A 121 9.19 -9.20 5.25
N LEU A 122 9.40 -8.01 4.66
CA LEU A 122 10.74 -7.40 4.57
C LEU A 122 11.30 -7.09 5.96
N GLN A 123 10.49 -6.56 6.86
CA GLN A 123 10.91 -6.31 8.22
C GLN A 123 11.31 -7.61 8.95
N SER A 124 10.51 -8.68 8.80
CA SER A 124 10.82 -9.97 9.40
C SER A 124 12.12 -10.58 8.83
N LEU A 125 12.36 -10.43 7.53
CA LEU A 125 13.60 -10.88 6.88
C LEU A 125 14.81 -10.07 7.34
N GLN A 126 14.66 -8.75 7.52
CA GLN A 126 15.73 -7.89 8.04
C GLN A 126 16.07 -8.23 9.49
N GLU A 127 15.07 -8.36 10.36
CA GLU A 127 15.26 -8.71 11.77
C GLU A 127 15.95 -10.07 11.95
N ARG A 128 15.63 -11.04 11.07
CA ARG A 128 16.24 -12.38 11.05
C ARG A 128 17.56 -12.46 10.27
N LYS A 129 18.02 -11.37 9.65
CA LYS A 129 19.21 -11.30 8.77
C LYS A 129 19.16 -12.27 7.58
N LEU A 130 17.96 -12.55 7.08
CA LEU A 130 17.72 -13.48 5.96
C LEU A 130 17.61 -12.79 4.60
N MET A 131 17.70 -11.47 4.50
CA MET A 131 17.56 -10.71 3.25
C MET A 131 18.52 -11.18 2.15
N GLN A 132 19.74 -11.58 2.51
CA GLN A 132 20.77 -12.02 1.57
C GLN A 132 20.73 -13.51 1.25
N SER A 133 19.86 -14.30 1.92
CA SER A 133 19.67 -15.72 1.64
C SER A 133 18.91 -15.94 0.32
N GLU A 134 18.97 -17.15 -0.23
CA GLU A 134 18.17 -17.49 -1.42
C GLU A 134 16.67 -17.35 -1.18
N SER A 135 16.19 -17.79 0.00
CA SER A 135 14.79 -17.63 0.39
C SER A 135 14.41 -16.16 0.55
N GLY A 136 15.29 -15.33 1.13
CA GLY A 136 15.06 -13.88 1.25
C GLY A 136 14.98 -13.20 -0.12
N ARG A 137 15.86 -13.53 -1.04
CA ARG A 137 15.84 -13.01 -2.43
C ARG A 137 14.60 -13.48 -3.20
N SER A 138 14.19 -14.74 -3.03
CA SER A 138 12.97 -15.26 -3.66
C SER A 138 11.73 -14.59 -3.10
N ALA A 139 11.63 -14.44 -1.77
CA ALA A 139 10.54 -13.71 -1.13
C ALA A 139 10.49 -12.24 -1.61
N PHE A 140 11.63 -11.57 -1.69
CA PHE A 140 11.71 -10.21 -2.23
C PHE A 140 11.22 -10.13 -3.68
N ALA A 141 11.61 -11.08 -4.54
CA ALA A 141 11.15 -11.12 -5.93
C ALA A 141 9.62 -11.33 -6.04
N VAL A 142 9.04 -12.18 -5.18
CA VAL A 142 7.58 -12.37 -5.10
C VAL A 142 6.89 -11.09 -4.67
N LEU A 143 7.33 -10.46 -3.58
CA LEU A 143 6.76 -9.20 -3.09
C LEU A 143 6.82 -8.10 -4.15
N LEU A 144 7.96 -7.98 -4.80
CA LEU A 144 8.16 -6.99 -5.86
C LEU A 144 7.22 -7.23 -7.06
N PHE A 145 7.00 -8.50 -7.44
CA PHE A 145 5.99 -8.82 -8.44
C PHE A 145 4.59 -8.43 -7.98
N GLN A 146 4.22 -8.72 -6.74
CA GLN A 146 2.91 -8.39 -6.16
C GLN A 146 2.69 -6.87 -6.14
N ASP A 147 3.69 -6.07 -5.75
CA ASP A 147 3.62 -4.61 -5.74
C ASP A 147 3.41 -4.02 -7.16
N ILE A 148 4.01 -4.64 -8.18
CA ILE A 148 3.77 -4.27 -9.58
C ILE A 148 2.39 -4.77 -10.05
N ALA A 149 2.01 -5.99 -9.69
CA ALA A 149 0.77 -6.63 -10.10
C ALA A 149 -0.47 -5.97 -9.48
N VAL A 150 -0.33 -5.27 -8.35
CA VAL A 150 -1.45 -4.55 -7.71
C VAL A 150 -2.08 -3.54 -8.66
N ILE A 151 -1.28 -2.92 -9.55
CA ILE A 151 -1.76 -1.92 -10.50
C ILE A 151 -2.79 -2.51 -11.48
N PRO A 152 -2.47 -3.56 -12.28
CA PRO A 152 -3.47 -4.20 -13.14
C PRO A 152 -4.59 -4.88 -12.34
N ILE A 153 -4.33 -5.40 -11.14
CA ILE A 153 -5.36 -5.99 -10.28
C ILE A 153 -6.41 -4.94 -9.94
N LEU A 154 -6.01 -3.76 -9.46
CA LEU A 154 -6.93 -2.66 -9.13
C LEU A 154 -7.71 -2.17 -10.35
N ALA A 155 -7.13 -2.22 -11.54
CA ALA A 155 -7.84 -1.87 -12.78
C ALA A 155 -8.89 -2.93 -13.19
N ILE A 156 -8.64 -4.20 -12.86
CA ILE A 156 -9.53 -5.33 -13.21
C ILE A 156 -10.65 -5.49 -12.18
N LEU A 157 -10.42 -5.22 -10.89
CA LEU A 157 -11.41 -5.44 -9.83
C LEU A 157 -12.79 -4.80 -10.10
N PRO A 158 -12.90 -3.54 -10.57
CA PRO A 158 -14.20 -2.95 -10.91
C PRO A 158 -14.93 -3.68 -12.03
N LEU A 159 -14.20 -4.31 -12.95
CA LEU A 159 -14.79 -5.08 -14.07
C LEU A 159 -15.40 -6.42 -13.62
N LEU A 160 -14.99 -6.91 -12.45
CA LEU A 160 -15.52 -8.13 -11.81
C LEU A 160 -16.77 -7.84 -10.96
N ALA A 161 -17.18 -6.59 -10.78
CA ALA A 161 -18.34 -6.23 -9.99
C ALA A 161 -19.62 -6.78 -10.65
N ILE A 162 -20.40 -7.53 -9.87
CA ILE A 162 -21.68 -8.13 -10.32
C ILE A 162 -22.80 -7.09 -10.35
N ALA A 163 -22.70 -6.06 -9.52
CA ALA A 163 -23.61 -4.92 -9.52
C ALA A 163 -22.88 -3.68 -10.06
N PRO A 164 -23.58 -2.72 -10.69
CA PRO A 164 -22.97 -1.47 -11.08
C PRO A 164 -22.33 -0.82 -9.84
N VAL A 165 -21.02 -0.78 -9.81
CA VAL A 165 -20.31 0.04 -8.82
C VAL A 165 -20.70 1.47 -9.15
N ALA A 166 -21.33 2.17 -8.20
CA ALA A 166 -21.49 3.60 -8.30
C ALA A 166 -20.09 4.17 -8.47
N SER A 167 -19.73 4.52 -9.70
CA SER A 167 -18.43 5.13 -9.96
C SER A 167 -18.43 6.47 -9.21
N ASN A 168 -17.47 6.70 -8.34
CA ASN A 168 -17.21 8.03 -7.79
C ASN A 168 -16.75 9.02 -8.88
N GLY A 169 -16.79 8.58 -10.15
CA GLY A 169 -16.58 9.41 -11.32
C GLY A 169 -17.81 10.29 -11.61
N ASN A 170 -17.57 11.43 -12.20
CA ASN A 170 -18.61 12.40 -12.59
C ASN A 170 -19.67 11.67 -13.45
N PRO A 171 -20.93 11.54 -12.99
CA PRO A 171 -21.96 10.74 -13.68
C PRO A 171 -22.31 11.25 -15.09
N ASP A 172 -21.85 12.44 -15.45
CA ASP A 172 -22.11 13.10 -16.72
C ASP A 172 -21.09 12.74 -17.82
N LEU A 173 -20.01 11.99 -17.50
CA LEU A 173 -18.98 11.64 -18.48
C LEU A 173 -19.26 10.29 -19.13
N ALA A 174 -19.27 10.25 -20.45
CA ALA A 174 -19.29 8.99 -21.19
C ALA A 174 -18.05 8.13 -20.81
N GLY A 175 -18.20 6.80 -20.74
CA GLY A 175 -17.13 5.91 -20.26
C GLY A 175 -15.78 6.08 -20.97
N TRP A 176 -15.77 6.43 -22.27
CA TRP A 176 -14.53 6.72 -23.00
C TRP A 176 -13.86 8.03 -22.59
N GLN A 177 -14.65 9.05 -22.18
CA GLN A 177 -14.12 10.32 -21.67
C GLN A 177 -13.45 10.11 -20.32
N HIS A 178 -14.03 9.28 -19.45
CA HIS A 178 -13.41 8.89 -18.19
C HIS A 178 -12.09 8.15 -18.44
N GLY A 179 -12.08 7.18 -19.36
CA GLY A 179 -10.85 6.49 -19.76
C GLY A 179 -9.76 7.44 -20.28
N LEU A 180 -10.15 8.47 -21.06
CA LEU A 180 -9.22 9.48 -21.55
C LEU A 180 -8.65 10.34 -20.41
N LEU A 181 -9.47 10.72 -19.43
CA LEU A 181 -9.01 11.47 -18.25
C LEU A 181 -8.02 10.67 -17.41
N VAL A 182 -8.29 9.38 -17.21
CA VAL A 182 -7.37 8.47 -16.50
C VAL A 182 -6.03 8.38 -17.23
N VAL A 183 -6.05 8.17 -18.54
CA VAL A 183 -4.81 8.13 -19.35
C VAL A 183 -4.08 9.47 -19.31
N ALA A 184 -4.80 10.58 -19.38
CA ALA A 184 -4.22 11.93 -19.29
C ALA A 184 -3.59 12.20 -17.91
N ALA A 185 -4.23 11.77 -16.82
CA ALA A 185 -3.70 11.89 -15.47
C ALA A 185 -2.39 11.09 -15.31
N ILE A 186 -2.38 9.82 -15.74
CA ILE A 186 -1.18 8.98 -15.71
C ILE A 186 -0.07 9.57 -16.57
N ALA A 187 -0.37 9.98 -17.81
CA ALA A 187 0.59 10.64 -18.68
C ALA A 187 1.11 11.94 -18.07
N GLY A 188 0.26 12.73 -17.43
CA GLY A 188 0.61 13.95 -16.70
C GLY A 188 1.60 13.67 -15.56
N ILE A 189 1.39 12.62 -14.77
CA ILE A 189 2.31 12.22 -13.70
C ILE A 189 3.67 11.78 -14.29
N VAL A 190 3.65 10.95 -15.33
CA VAL A 190 4.89 10.45 -15.95
C VAL A 190 5.67 11.58 -16.62
N LEU A 191 5.02 12.40 -17.44
CA LEU A 191 5.67 13.51 -18.13
C LEU A 191 6.06 14.63 -17.17
N GLY A 192 5.18 14.99 -16.24
CA GLY A 192 5.44 16.00 -15.22
C GLY A 192 6.59 15.58 -14.30
N GLY A 193 6.58 14.33 -13.83
CA GLY A 193 7.66 13.78 -13.00
C GLY A 193 9.00 13.78 -13.75
N HIS A 194 9.00 13.35 -15.00
CA HIS A 194 10.24 13.27 -15.79
C HIS A 194 10.81 14.63 -16.20
N TYR A 195 9.96 15.54 -16.70
CA TYR A 195 10.42 16.79 -17.30
C TYR A 195 10.32 17.99 -16.36
N LEU A 196 9.27 18.09 -15.53
CA LEU A 196 9.00 19.26 -14.70
C LEU A 196 9.66 19.17 -13.32
N MET A 197 9.69 17.98 -12.71
CA MET A 197 10.17 17.85 -11.34
C MET A 197 11.69 18.05 -11.21
N ARG A 198 12.48 17.62 -12.18
CA ARG A 198 13.93 17.83 -12.16
C ARG A 198 14.33 19.32 -12.07
N PRO A 199 13.86 20.25 -12.94
CA PRO A 199 14.18 21.66 -12.81
C PRO A 199 13.60 22.30 -11.55
N VAL A 200 12.39 21.87 -11.11
CA VAL A 200 11.77 22.38 -9.87
C VAL A 200 12.61 22.02 -8.65
N PHE A 201 12.95 20.75 -8.45
CA PHE A 201 13.80 20.34 -7.34
C PHE A 201 15.20 20.94 -7.40
N ARG A 202 15.76 21.13 -8.62
CA ARG A 202 17.05 21.82 -8.78
C ARG A 202 16.97 23.28 -8.30
N ALA A 203 15.92 24.00 -8.67
CA ALA A 203 15.72 25.38 -8.23
C ALA A 203 15.52 25.48 -6.70
N ILE A 204 14.78 24.52 -6.12
CA ILE A 204 14.54 24.48 -4.69
C ILE A 204 15.83 24.09 -3.93
N ALA A 205 16.59 23.12 -4.41
CA ALA A 205 17.85 22.69 -3.80
C ALA A 205 18.89 23.84 -3.77
N GLN A 206 18.87 24.74 -4.76
CA GLN A 206 19.73 25.92 -4.78
C GLN A 206 19.41 26.94 -3.67
N SER A 207 18.22 26.88 -3.06
CA SER A 207 17.87 27.74 -1.92
C SER A 207 18.61 27.36 -0.64
N HIS A 208 19.21 26.15 -0.58
CA HIS A 208 19.87 25.57 0.59
C HIS A 208 18.99 25.49 1.84
N MET A 209 17.66 25.56 1.68
CA MET A 209 16.68 25.46 2.76
C MET A 209 16.04 24.08 2.74
N ARG A 210 16.43 23.24 3.69
CA ARG A 210 15.95 21.85 3.78
C ARG A 210 14.42 21.79 3.99
N GLU A 211 13.87 22.72 4.76
CA GLU A 211 12.44 22.80 5.07
C GLU A 211 11.60 23.00 3.80
N ILE A 212 12.09 23.82 2.86
CA ILE A 212 11.40 24.07 1.59
C ILE A 212 11.47 22.83 0.70
N PHE A 213 12.59 22.09 0.73
CA PHE A 213 12.72 20.85 -0.02
C PHE A 213 11.75 19.78 0.49
N VAL A 214 11.67 19.58 1.82
CA VAL A 214 10.69 18.69 2.46
C VAL A 214 9.26 19.07 2.10
N ALA A 215 8.93 20.36 2.22
CA ALA A 215 7.59 20.88 1.89
C ALA A 215 7.24 20.62 0.40
N ALA A 216 8.18 20.81 -0.51
CA ALA A 216 7.99 20.55 -1.94
C ALA A 216 7.80 19.05 -2.24
N ALA A 217 8.55 18.18 -1.55
CA ALA A 217 8.41 16.73 -1.68
C ALA A 217 7.02 16.26 -1.20
N LEU A 218 6.59 16.72 -0.04
CA LEU A 218 5.25 16.42 0.49
C LEU A 218 4.14 17.00 -0.40
N LEU A 219 4.31 18.25 -0.87
CA LEU A 219 3.36 18.88 -1.79
C LEU A 219 3.20 18.06 -3.07
N LEU A 220 4.30 17.58 -3.64
CA LEU A 220 4.28 16.73 -4.83
C LEU A 220 3.44 15.47 -4.59
N VAL A 221 3.72 14.73 -3.52
CA VAL A 221 3.01 13.49 -3.21
C VAL A 221 1.52 13.74 -2.98
N ILE A 222 1.18 14.78 -2.21
CA ILE A 222 -0.21 15.16 -1.92
C ILE A 222 -0.92 15.61 -3.21
N ALA A 223 -0.28 16.44 -4.03
CA ALA A 223 -0.87 16.91 -5.29
C ALA A 223 -1.18 15.75 -6.24
N ILE A 224 -0.29 14.76 -6.33
CA ILE A 224 -0.50 13.57 -7.13
C ILE A 224 -1.62 12.68 -6.54
N ALA A 225 -1.66 12.52 -5.22
CA ALA A 225 -2.73 11.80 -4.54
C ALA A 225 -4.11 12.41 -4.83
N VAL A 226 -4.24 13.72 -4.68
CA VAL A 226 -5.48 14.47 -4.98
C VAL A 226 -5.84 14.41 -6.47
N LEU A 227 -4.86 14.52 -7.37
CA LEU A 227 -5.07 14.36 -8.81
C LEU A 227 -5.66 12.99 -9.14
N MET A 228 -5.10 11.93 -8.58
CA MET A 228 -5.58 10.55 -8.83
C MET A 228 -6.98 10.34 -8.27
N GLU A 229 -7.25 10.83 -7.07
CA GLU A 229 -8.57 10.78 -6.46
C GLU A 229 -9.62 11.51 -7.31
N SER A 230 -9.28 12.67 -7.87
CA SER A 230 -10.18 13.46 -8.72
C SER A 230 -10.59 12.75 -10.02
N VAL A 231 -9.80 11.82 -10.51
CA VAL A 231 -10.10 10.98 -11.68
C VAL A 231 -10.62 9.59 -11.30
N GLY A 232 -10.94 9.37 -10.01
CA GLY A 232 -11.50 8.11 -9.50
C GLY A 232 -10.49 6.96 -9.38
N LEU A 233 -9.20 7.27 -9.36
CA LEU A 233 -8.13 6.31 -9.12
C LEU A 233 -7.61 6.39 -7.68
N SER A 234 -6.97 5.29 -7.24
CA SER A 234 -6.37 5.25 -5.92
C SER A 234 -5.21 6.26 -5.78
N PRO A 235 -5.21 7.13 -4.74
CA PRO A 235 -4.09 8.01 -4.40
C PRO A 235 -2.77 7.26 -4.24
N ALA A 236 -2.84 6.05 -3.69
CA ALA A 236 -1.72 5.15 -3.47
C ALA A 236 -1.04 4.73 -4.79
N LEU A 237 -1.83 4.42 -5.82
CA LEU A 237 -1.32 4.09 -7.16
C LEU A 237 -0.56 5.27 -7.79
N GLY A 238 -1.10 6.48 -7.67
CA GLY A 238 -0.45 7.67 -8.23
C GLY A 238 0.87 7.99 -7.55
N SER A 239 0.90 7.91 -6.22
CA SER A 239 2.12 8.15 -5.46
C SER A 239 3.21 7.11 -5.75
N PHE A 240 2.85 5.83 -5.89
CA PHE A 240 3.77 4.78 -6.34
C PHE A 240 4.36 5.10 -7.72
N LEU A 241 3.51 5.44 -8.70
CA LEU A 241 3.95 5.79 -10.06
C LEU A 241 4.89 7.00 -10.06
N ALA A 242 4.57 8.02 -9.26
CA ALA A 242 5.45 9.19 -9.07
C ALA A 242 6.81 8.80 -8.48
N GLY A 243 6.83 7.91 -7.49
CA GLY A 243 8.05 7.36 -6.93
C GLY A 243 8.90 6.66 -7.98
N VAL A 244 8.31 5.77 -8.80
CA VAL A 244 9.01 5.07 -9.89
C VAL A 244 9.59 6.05 -10.91
N VAL A 245 8.84 7.09 -11.29
CA VAL A 245 9.32 8.11 -12.25
C VAL A 245 10.48 8.92 -11.68
N LEU A 246 10.49 9.16 -10.37
CA LEU A 246 11.56 9.89 -9.67
C LEU A 246 12.70 8.99 -9.20
N ALA A 247 12.60 7.67 -9.36
CA ALA A 247 13.62 6.70 -8.94
C ALA A 247 15.00 6.94 -9.57
N ASP A 248 15.04 7.48 -10.78
CA ASP A 248 16.26 7.88 -11.50
C ASP A 248 16.64 9.35 -11.30
N SER A 249 15.98 10.07 -10.38
CA SER A 249 16.28 11.47 -10.06
C SER A 249 17.55 11.59 -9.22
N GLU A 250 18.30 12.67 -9.44
CA GLU A 250 19.47 13.05 -8.62
C GLU A 250 19.07 13.27 -7.14
N TYR A 251 17.82 13.66 -6.89
CA TYR A 251 17.26 13.99 -5.58
C TYR A 251 16.59 12.81 -4.85
N ARG A 252 16.71 11.60 -5.38
CA ARG A 252 16.07 10.40 -4.82
C ARG A 252 16.39 10.19 -3.34
N HIS A 253 17.67 10.28 -2.98
CA HIS A 253 18.10 10.01 -1.59
C HIS A 253 17.64 11.09 -0.61
N GLU A 254 17.60 12.35 -1.06
CA GLU A 254 17.05 13.44 -0.25
C GLU A 254 15.54 13.26 -0.06
N LEU A 255 14.80 12.93 -1.12
CA LEU A 255 13.36 12.64 -1.06
C LEU A 255 13.06 11.49 -0.10
N GLU A 256 13.83 10.40 -0.19
CA GLU A 256 13.72 9.25 0.69
C GLU A 256 13.95 9.64 2.15
N ALA A 257 15.08 10.29 2.45
CA ALA A 257 15.47 10.68 3.80
C ALA A 257 14.49 11.67 4.45
N ASP A 258 13.92 12.57 3.66
CA ASP A 258 13.02 13.62 4.16
C ASP A 258 11.57 13.15 4.33
N ILE A 259 11.12 12.16 3.55
CA ILE A 259 9.75 11.62 3.63
C ILE A 259 9.66 10.46 4.64
N GLU A 260 10.72 9.68 4.84
CA GLU A 260 10.70 8.49 5.70
C GLU A 260 10.20 8.75 7.14
N PRO A 261 10.55 9.83 7.84
CA PRO A 261 10.03 10.11 9.18
C PRO A 261 8.51 10.29 9.20
N PHE A 262 7.95 10.97 8.19
CA PHE A 262 6.51 11.18 8.07
C PHE A 262 5.78 9.87 7.76
N LYS A 263 6.32 9.06 6.84
CA LYS A 263 5.84 7.71 6.55
C LYS A 263 5.74 6.89 7.83
N GLY A 264 6.81 6.86 8.62
CA GLY A 264 6.86 6.03 9.83
C GLY A 264 5.78 6.39 10.85
N LEU A 265 5.56 7.68 11.09
CA LEU A 265 4.53 8.16 12.01
C LEU A 265 3.12 7.91 11.50
N LEU A 266 2.84 8.26 10.25
CA LEU A 266 1.50 8.13 9.66
C LEU A 266 1.14 6.66 9.44
N LEU A 267 2.10 5.82 9.03
CA LEU A 267 1.89 4.39 8.87
C LEU A 267 1.59 3.72 10.22
N GLY A 268 2.28 4.16 11.29
CA GLY A 268 1.96 3.72 12.65
C GLY A 268 0.53 4.09 13.06
N LEU A 269 0.12 5.34 12.77
CA LEU A 269 -1.25 5.80 13.01
C LEU A 269 -2.26 5.01 12.19
N PHE A 270 -1.97 4.72 10.91
CA PHE A 270 -2.81 3.91 10.03
C PHE A 270 -3.03 2.51 10.61
N PHE A 271 -1.97 1.78 10.96
CA PHE A 271 -2.12 0.43 11.51
C PHE A 271 -2.82 0.43 12.86
N MET A 272 -2.63 1.44 13.71
CA MET A 272 -3.41 1.57 14.94
C MET A 272 -4.89 1.85 14.66
N SER A 273 -5.21 2.67 13.66
CA SER A 273 -6.60 2.93 13.26
C SER A 273 -7.26 1.69 12.67
N VAL A 274 -6.54 0.93 11.84
CA VAL A 274 -7.00 -0.38 11.34
C VAL A 274 -7.24 -1.35 12.50
N GLY A 275 -6.31 -1.44 13.45
CA GLY A 275 -6.46 -2.28 14.63
C GLY A 275 -7.67 -1.90 15.48
N ALA A 276 -7.90 -0.60 15.69
CA ALA A 276 -9.06 -0.09 16.43
C ALA A 276 -10.40 -0.35 15.70
N GLY A 277 -10.38 -0.42 14.36
CA GLY A 277 -11.55 -0.69 13.52
C GLY A 277 -11.93 -2.17 13.41
N ILE A 278 -11.14 -3.11 13.97
CA ILE A 278 -11.46 -4.54 13.91
C ILE A 278 -12.71 -4.83 14.72
N ASN A 279 -13.73 -5.39 14.05
CA ASN A 279 -14.97 -5.79 14.67
C ASN A 279 -14.89 -7.23 15.20
N PHE A 280 -14.60 -7.37 16.47
CA PHE A 280 -14.54 -8.69 17.12
C PHE A 280 -15.90 -9.34 17.36
N SER A 281 -17.02 -8.65 17.21
CA SER A 281 -18.35 -9.26 17.31
C SER A 281 -18.57 -10.33 16.22
N LEU A 282 -17.94 -10.15 15.05
CA LEU A 282 -17.96 -11.14 13.98
C LEU A 282 -17.35 -12.49 14.40
N PHE A 283 -16.35 -12.48 15.30
CA PHE A 283 -15.81 -13.72 15.85
C PHE A 283 -16.81 -14.43 16.75
N ALA A 284 -17.63 -13.67 17.48
CA ALA A 284 -18.69 -14.24 18.30
C ALA A 284 -19.83 -14.81 17.45
N GLU A 285 -20.17 -14.17 16.34
CA GLU A 285 -21.21 -14.62 15.40
C GLU A 285 -20.75 -15.83 14.57
N HIS A 286 -19.46 -15.89 14.19
CA HIS A 286 -18.90 -16.93 13.34
C HIS A 286 -17.62 -17.57 13.92
N PRO A 287 -17.70 -18.23 15.11
CA PRO A 287 -16.52 -18.64 15.87
C PRO A 287 -15.67 -19.72 15.18
N PHE A 288 -16.23 -20.47 14.24
CA PHE A 288 -15.50 -21.51 13.48
C PHE A 288 -15.13 -21.06 12.09
N LEU A 289 -15.96 -20.22 11.43
CA LEU A 289 -15.75 -19.81 10.06
C LEU A 289 -14.51 -18.92 9.92
N ILE A 290 -14.39 -17.90 10.78
CA ILE A 290 -13.27 -16.95 10.71
C ILE A 290 -11.92 -17.63 10.98
N PRO A 291 -11.74 -18.41 12.08
CA PRO A 291 -10.52 -19.17 12.27
C PRO A 291 -10.21 -20.16 11.14
N ALA A 292 -11.23 -20.84 10.59
CA ALA A 292 -11.05 -21.76 9.47
C ALA A 292 -10.56 -21.04 8.22
N LEU A 293 -11.07 -19.85 7.90
CA LEU A 293 -10.61 -19.03 6.79
C LEU A 293 -9.17 -18.54 7.00
N VAL A 294 -8.83 -18.12 8.23
CA VAL A 294 -7.47 -17.65 8.56
C VAL A 294 -6.43 -18.79 8.49
N ILE A 295 -6.81 -20.01 8.93
CA ILE A 295 -5.92 -21.18 8.87
C ILE A 295 -5.81 -21.73 7.45
N GLY A 296 -6.89 -21.63 6.65
CA GLY A 296 -6.93 -22.11 5.28
C GLY A 296 -6.17 -21.23 4.29
N LEU A 297 -5.86 -20.00 4.66
CA LEU A 297 -5.11 -19.02 3.89
C LEU A 297 -3.62 -19.15 4.15
#